data_f9bbc9563da3ec9ab5d990d8003bf3f4
#
_entry.id   f9bbc9563da3ec9ab5d990d8003bf3f4
#
_cell.length_a   1.000
_cell.length_b   1.000
_cell.length_c   1.000
_cell.angle_alpha   90.00
_cell.angle_beta   90.00
_cell.angle_gamma   90.00
#
_symmetry.space_group_name_H-M   'P 1'
#
loop_
_entity.id
_entity.type
_entity.pdbx_description
1 polymer ?
#
loop_
_entity_poly.entity_id
_entity_poly.type
_entity_poly.pdbx_seq_one_letter_code
_entity_poly.pdbx_strand_id
1 'polypeptide(L)'
;EEKWSKIWSEKVLSNKDSDASFSQVIPPPNVTGTLHMGHSFQYAIMDFYTRYHHMSGKDAHWQVGADHAGIATQMVVENNLAKKDVTRKELGREKFLKEVWSWKDYSEEKITSQIKRLGCSVDWNKYRFTLDEGCNDAVIKAFVELHRRNKIYRGYRLVNWDPSLKTAVSDLEVVRQEK
;
A
#
# COMPACT_ATOMS: atom_id res chain seq x y z
N GLU A 1 -17.68 20.60 6.52
CA GLU A 1 -16.67 19.53 6.37
C GLU A 1 -15.42 20.00 5.64
N GLU A 2 -15.51 20.60 4.45
CA GLU A 2 -14.38 21.03 3.62
C GLU A 2 -13.39 21.94 4.35
N LYS A 3 -13.87 22.93 5.11
CA LYS A 3 -13.02 23.83 5.91
C LYS A 3 -12.14 23.06 6.91
N TRP A 4 -12.72 22.09 7.61
CA TRP A 4 -11.99 21.31 8.62
C TRP A 4 -11.05 20.30 7.99
N SER A 5 -11.46 19.66 6.89
CA SER A 5 -10.61 18.74 6.14
C SER A 5 -9.32 19.43 5.66
N LYS A 6 -9.44 20.68 5.14
CA LYS A 6 -8.28 21.48 4.73
C LYS A 6 -7.36 21.80 5.91
N ILE A 7 -7.91 22.30 7.02
CA ILE A 7 -7.13 22.63 8.22
C ILE A 7 -6.39 21.40 8.77
N TRP A 8 -7.06 20.24 8.82
CA TRP A 8 -6.45 19.01 9.34
C TRP A 8 -5.41 18.40 8.41
N SER A 9 -5.57 18.53 7.10
CA SER A 9 -4.58 18.02 6.14
C SER A 9 -3.27 18.82 6.16
N GLU A 10 -3.30 20.06 6.63
CA GLU A 10 -2.13 20.92 6.76
C GLU A 10 -1.45 20.82 8.14
N LYS A 11 -2.15 20.25 9.14
CA LYS A 11 -1.68 20.21 10.53
C LYS A 11 -1.12 18.84 10.87
N VAL A 12 0.18 18.79 11.13
CA VAL A 12 0.85 17.59 11.68
C VAL A 12 0.70 17.60 13.20
N LEU A 13 0.22 16.47 13.76
CA LEU A 13 0.19 16.26 15.22
C LEU A 13 1.57 15.79 15.68
N SER A 14 2.31 16.69 16.36
CA SER A 14 3.65 16.38 16.86
C SER A 14 3.89 17.13 18.17
N ASN A 15 4.45 16.45 19.15
CA ASN A 15 4.97 16.98 20.41
C ASN A 15 6.46 16.66 20.51
N LYS A 16 7.28 17.32 19.68
CA LYS A 16 8.71 17.04 19.52
C LYS A 16 9.52 17.14 20.82
N ASP A 17 9.02 17.90 21.77
CA ASP A 17 9.64 18.08 23.10
C ASP A 17 9.24 16.99 24.10
N SER A 18 8.46 16.01 23.70
CA SER A 18 8.03 14.91 24.56
C SER A 18 9.05 13.78 24.58
N ASP A 19 9.42 13.32 25.79
CA ASP A 19 10.27 12.14 25.99
C ASP A 19 9.53 10.81 25.67
N ALA A 20 8.20 10.87 25.57
CA ALA A 20 7.36 9.72 25.26
C ALA A 20 6.84 9.77 23.82
N SER A 21 6.96 8.66 23.11
CA SER A 21 6.48 8.55 21.72
C SER A 21 5.41 7.47 21.57
N PHE A 22 4.58 7.63 20.54
CA PHE A 22 3.66 6.63 20.05
C PHE A 22 3.74 6.59 18.53
N SER A 23 3.90 5.41 17.95
CA SER A 23 3.88 5.27 16.48
C SER A 23 3.05 4.07 16.06
N GLN A 24 2.36 4.23 14.94
CA GLN A 24 1.65 3.15 14.27
C GLN A 24 1.82 3.25 12.76
N VAL A 25 1.66 2.13 12.09
CA VAL A 25 1.77 2.02 10.63
C VAL A 25 0.40 1.69 10.07
N ILE A 26 -0.04 2.43 9.05
CA ILE A 26 -1.25 2.09 8.31
C ILE A 26 -1.04 0.73 7.62
N PRO A 27 -2.01 -0.19 7.62
CA PRO A 27 -2.03 -1.23 6.60
C PRO A 27 -2.18 -0.54 5.24
N PRO A 28 -1.13 -0.53 4.40
CA PRO A 28 -1.14 0.31 3.22
C PRO A 28 -2.18 -0.20 2.21
N PRO A 29 -3.12 0.64 1.77
CA PRO A 29 -4.11 0.24 0.79
C PRO A 29 -3.46 -0.05 -0.55
N ASN A 30 -3.95 -1.09 -1.23
CA ASN A 30 -3.51 -1.47 -2.56
C ASN A 30 -3.95 -0.43 -3.60
N VAL A 31 -3.06 -0.06 -4.54
CA VAL A 31 -3.39 0.84 -5.65
C VAL A 31 -4.21 0.13 -6.75
N THR A 32 -5.19 -0.66 -6.34
CA THR A 32 -6.09 -1.41 -7.23
C THR A 32 -7.45 -0.74 -7.43
N GLY A 33 -7.71 0.35 -6.71
CA GLY A 33 -8.98 1.07 -6.79
C GLY A 33 -9.12 2.15 -5.74
N THR A 34 -10.31 2.22 -5.13
CA THR A 34 -10.68 3.19 -4.10
C THR A 34 -10.84 2.51 -2.74
N LEU A 35 -10.85 3.29 -1.66
CA LEU A 35 -11.13 2.78 -0.33
C LEU A 35 -12.59 2.31 -0.22
N HIS A 36 -12.83 1.36 0.66
CA HIS A 36 -14.15 0.88 1.05
C HIS A 36 -14.39 1.08 2.56
N MET A 37 -15.60 0.80 3.04
CA MET A 37 -15.98 1.02 4.44
C MET A 37 -15.07 0.33 5.45
N GLY A 38 -14.51 -0.84 5.11
CA GLY A 38 -13.54 -1.53 5.98
C GLY A 38 -12.28 -0.70 6.23
N HIS A 39 -11.74 -0.04 5.19
CA HIS A 39 -10.63 0.90 5.34
C HIS A 39 -11.04 2.09 6.21
N SER A 40 -12.19 2.69 5.96
CA SER A 40 -12.66 3.84 6.73
C SER A 40 -12.83 3.53 8.22
N PHE A 41 -13.37 2.35 8.55
CA PHE A 41 -13.51 1.89 9.92
C PHE A 41 -12.15 1.71 10.60
N GLN A 42 -11.22 1.03 9.94
CA GLN A 42 -9.86 0.83 10.45
C GLN A 42 -9.14 2.15 10.66
N TYR A 43 -9.21 3.07 9.69
CA TYR A 43 -8.53 4.35 9.79
C TYR A 43 -9.13 5.26 10.86
N ALA A 44 -10.44 5.20 11.08
CA ALA A 44 -11.08 5.90 12.18
C ALA A 44 -10.56 5.44 13.56
N ILE A 45 -10.37 4.13 13.75
CA ILE A 45 -9.80 3.58 14.98
C ILE A 45 -8.34 4.02 15.14
N MET A 46 -7.54 3.94 14.08
CA MET A 46 -6.13 4.34 14.11
C MET A 46 -5.99 5.85 14.39
N ASP A 47 -6.84 6.68 13.78
CA ASP A 47 -6.85 8.11 14.02
C ASP A 47 -7.23 8.43 15.45
N PHE A 48 -8.20 7.72 16.02
CA PHE A 48 -8.56 7.84 17.44
C PHE A 48 -7.35 7.61 18.36
N TYR A 49 -6.59 6.53 18.16
CA TYR A 49 -5.39 6.25 18.96
C TYR A 49 -4.30 7.31 18.76
N THR A 50 -4.07 7.76 17.53
CA THR A 50 -3.10 8.83 17.27
C THR A 50 -3.44 10.10 18.04
N ARG A 51 -4.71 10.54 17.95
CA ARG A 51 -5.20 11.74 18.64
C ARG A 51 -5.16 11.58 20.16
N TYR A 52 -5.57 10.42 20.67
CA TYR A 52 -5.52 10.13 22.11
C TYR A 52 -4.10 10.26 22.67
N HIS A 53 -3.13 9.64 22.01
CA HIS A 53 -1.74 9.71 22.46
C HIS A 53 -1.14 11.11 22.32
N HIS A 54 -1.49 11.84 21.27
CA HIS A 54 -1.09 13.23 21.12
C HIS A 54 -1.67 14.11 22.22
N MET A 55 -2.97 13.98 22.53
CA MET A 55 -3.63 14.71 23.62
C MET A 55 -3.08 14.34 24.99
N SER A 56 -2.55 13.13 25.15
CA SER A 56 -1.85 12.66 26.36
C SER A 56 -0.41 13.15 26.47
N GLY A 57 0.01 14.08 25.59
CA GLY A 57 1.34 14.71 25.63
C GLY A 57 2.45 13.94 24.91
N LYS A 58 2.15 12.82 24.24
CA LYS A 58 3.17 12.05 23.49
C LYS A 58 3.43 12.63 22.12
N ASP A 59 4.65 12.41 21.60
CA ASP A 59 4.92 12.60 20.17
C ASP A 59 4.28 11.44 19.38
N ALA A 60 3.14 11.72 18.75
CA ALA A 60 2.33 10.71 18.08
C ALA A 60 2.58 10.74 16.58
N HIS A 61 3.02 9.62 16.03
CA HIS A 61 3.26 9.45 14.61
C HIS A 61 2.42 8.31 14.01
N TRP A 62 1.69 8.63 12.95
CA TRP A 62 1.00 7.64 12.14
C TRP A 62 1.60 7.61 10.74
N GLN A 63 2.38 6.55 10.45
CA GLN A 63 2.98 6.34 9.15
C GLN A 63 1.93 5.96 8.12
N VAL A 64 1.82 6.76 7.08
CA VAL A 64 0.90 6.59 5.94
C VAL A 64 1.64 6.13 4.69
N GLY A 65 0.95 5.40 3.84
CA GLY A 65 1.49 4.94 2.56
C GLY A 65 0.48 4.16 1.74
N ALA A 66 0.89 3.70 0.55
CA ALA A 66 0.12 2.82 -0.31
C ALA A 66 0.97 1.64 -0.80
N ASP A 67 0.29 0.52 -1.06
CA ASP A 67 0.92 -0.69 -1.57
C ASP A 67 0.78 -0.79 -3.10
N HIS A 68 1.87 -1.14 -3.75
CA HIS A 68 1.90 -1.37 -5.20
C HIS A 68 1.10 -2.61 -5.64
N ALA A 69 0.84 -3.55 -4.73
CA ALA A 69 0.03 -4.77 -4.91
C ALA A 69 0.43 -5.67 -6.11
N GLY A 70 1.51 -5.35 -6.81
CA GLY A 70 2.14 -6.15 -7.86
C GLY A 70 1.17 -6.69 -8.92
N ILE A 71 0.93 -7.99 -8.89
CA ILE A 71 0.09 -8.73 -9.87
C ILE A 71 -1.33 -8.17 -9.93
N ALA A 72 -1.95 -7.86 -8.79
CA ALA A 72 -3.32 -7.36 -8.74
C ALA A 72 -3.47 -6.01 -9.47
N THR A 73 -2.51 -5.10 -9.31
CA THR A 73 -2.49 -3.83 -10.05
C THR A 73 -2.33 -4.05 -11.55
N GLN A 74 -1.45 -4.97 -11.97
CA GLN A 74 -1.30 -5.32 -13.39
C GLN A 74 -2.60 -5.90 -13.96
N MET A 75 -3.29 -6.79 -13.24
CA MET A 75 -4.57 -7.35 -13.67
C MET A 75 -5.64 -6.28 -13.88
N VAL A 76 -5.71 -5.28 -13.01
CA VAL A 76 -6.64 -4.15 -13.18
C VAL A 76 -6.34 -3.40 -14.46
N VAL A 77 -5.06 -3.12 -14.75
CA VAL A 77 -4.65 -2.44 -15.98
C VAL A 77 -4.93 -3.31 -17.21
N GLU A 78 -4.62 -4.60 -17.17
CA GLU A 78 -4.95 -5.55 -18.27
C GLU A 78 -6.46 -5.57 -18.54
N ASN A 79 -7.30 -5.62 -17.52
CA ASN A 79 -8.75 -5.56 -17.66
C ASN A 79 -9.23 -4.24 -18.26
N ASN A 80 -8.59 -3.13 -17.92
CA ASN A 80 -8.92 -1.82 -18.50
C ASN A 80 -8.49 -1.69 -19.96
N LEU A 81 -7.36 -2.29 -20.32
CA LEU A 81 -6.90 -2.37 -21.71
C LEU A 81 -7.79 -3.29 -22.55
N ALA A 82 -8.22 -4.43 -22.01
CA ALA A 82 -9.13 -5.36 -22.68
C ALA A 82 -10.47 -4.72 -23.07
N LYS A 83 -10.97 -3.76 -22.26
CA LYS A 83 -12.17 -2.98 -22.64
C LYS A 83 -11.97 -2.10 -23.87
N LYS A 84 -10.72 -1.87 -24.28
CA LYS A 84 -10.31 -1.11 -25.47
C LYS A 84 -9.79 -2.03 -26.58
N ASP A 85 -10.03 -3.34 -26.47
CA ASP A 85 -9.55 -4.38 -27.38
C ASP A 85 -8.01 -4.39 -27.55
N VAL A 86 -7.28 -3.99 -26.49
CA VAL A 86 -5.81 -3.96 -26.49
C VAL A 86 -5.28 -5.00 -25.51
N THR A 87 -4.34 -5.82 -25.94
CA THR A 87 -3.68 -6.79 -25.08
C THR A 87 -2.29 -6.31 -24.62
N ARG A 88 -1.86 -6.77 -23.45
CA ARG A 88 -0.51 -6.52 -22.93
C ARG A 88 0.59 -6.93 -23.91
N LYS A 89 0.38 -8.03 -24.67
CA LYS A 89 1.35 -8.54 -25.65
C LYS A 89 1.51 -7.59 -26.82
N GLU A 90 0.41 -7.06 -27.36
CA GLU A 90 0.41 -6.09 -28.46
C GLU A 90 1.03 -4.76 -28.05
N LEU A 91 0.75 -4.33 -26.82
CA LEU A 91 1.28 -3.07 -26.30
C LEU A 91 2.80 -3.11 -26.08
N GLY A 92 3.33 -4.26 -25.70
CA GLY A 92 4.73 -4.44 -25.33
C GLY A 92 5.05 -3.91 -23.93
N ARG A 93 6.21 -4.33 -23.38
CA ARG A 93 6.58 -4.08 -21.95
C ARG A 93 6.62 -2.59 -21.60
N GLU A 94 7.27 -1.77 -22.41
CA GLU A 94 7.50 -0.36 -22.07
C GLU A 94 6.19 0.44 -21.99
N LYS A 95 5.33 0.26 -23.00
CA LYS A 95 4.04 0.94 -23.03
C LYS A 95 3.11 0.42 -21.94
N PHE A 96 3.13 -0.89 -21.68
CA PHE A 96 2.35 -1.48 -20.60
C PHE A 96 2.77 -0.93 -19.22
N LEU A 97 4.08 -0.80 -18.97
CA LEU A 97 4.56 -0.19 -17.72
C LEU A 97 4.11 1.27 -17.56
N LYS A 98 4.08 2.04 -18.64
CA LYS A 98 3.53 3.42 -18.59
C LYS A 98 2.06 3.44 -18.18
N GLU A 99 1.25 2.53 -18.71
CA GLU A 99 -0.16 2.38 -18.31
C GLU A 99 -0.29 1.99 -16.82
N VAL A 100 0.56 1.07 -16.33
CA VAL A 100 0.56 0.66 -14.92
C VAL A 100 0.94 1.81 -14.00
N TRP A 101 1.96 2.60 -14.33
CA TRP A 101 2.34 3.77 -13.55
C TRP A 101 1.28 4.86 -13.58
N SER A 102 0.67 5.11 -14.74
CA SER A 102 -0.45 6.06 -14.86
C SER A 102 -1.66 5.63 -14.02
N TRP A 103 -1.98 4.34 -14.01
CA TRP A 103 -3.02 3.79 -13.13
C TRP A 103 -2.66 3.95 -11.65
N LYS A 104 -1.41 3.66 -11.28
CA LYS A 104 -0.91 3.84 -9.90
C LYS A 104 -1.12 5.29 -9.45
N ASP A 105 -0.70 6.28 -10.24
CA ASP A 105 -0.84 7.68 -9.90
C ASP A 105 -2.32 8.08 -9.71
N TYR A 106 -3.20 7.65 -10.62
CA TYR A 106 -4.65 7.86 -10.50
C TYR A 106 -5.24 7.24 -9.23
N SER A 107 -4.93 5.97 -8.96
CA SER A 107 -5.47 5.25 -7.81
C SER A 107 -4.94 5.83 -6.49
N GLU A 108 -3.66 6.16 -6.42
CA GLU A 108 -3.02 6.77 -5.26
C GLU A 108 -3.61 8.14 -4.94
N GLU A 109 -3.86 8.99 -5.95
CA GLU A 109 -4.53 10.28 -5.77
C GLU A 109 -5.93 10.10 -5.18
N LYS A 110 -6.70 9.13 -5.68
CA LYS A 110 -8.03 8.80 -5.13
C LYS A 110 -7.95 8.36 -3.68
N ILE A 111 -7.07 7.42 -3.36
CA ILE A 111 -6.87 6.91 -2.01
C ILE A 111 -6.47 8.03 -1.05
N THR A 112 -5.46 8.82 -1.40
CA THR A 112 -4.97 9.92 -0.56
C THR A 112 -6.01 11.00 -0.35
N SER A 113 -6.80 11.34 -1.38
CA SER A 113 -7.90 12.29 -1.26
C SER A 113 -9.00 11.78 -0.31
N GLN A 114 -9.30 10.48 -0.35
CA GLN A 114 -10.27 9.85 0.56
C GLN A 114 -9.78 9.84 2.01
N ILE A 115 -8.49 9.52 2.25
CA ILE A 115 -7.89 9.57 3.60
C ILE A 115 -7.90 11.01 4.15
N LYS A 116 -7.57 12.00 3.32
CA LYS A 116 -7.67 13.42 3.69
C LYS A 116 -9.10 13.82 4.05
N ARG A 117 -10.08 13.36 3.28
CA ARG A 117 -11.49 13.65 3.53
C ARG A 117 -12.00 13.02 4.83
N LEU A 118 -11.47 11.86 5.24
CA LEU A 118 -11.73 11.27 6.54
C LEU A 118 -11.15 12.08 7.71
N GLY A 119 -10.25 13.04 7.44
CA GLY A 119 -9.62 13.88 8.45
C GLY A 119 -8.55 13.16 9.27
N CYS A 120 -7.95 12.12 8.71
CA CYS A 120 -6.91 11.33 9.38
C CYS A 120 -5.68 12.18 9.74
N SER A 121 -5.17 12.00 10.96
CA SER A 121 -4.04 12.77 11.54
C SER A 121 -2.70 12.19 11.11
N VAL A 122 -2.44 12.17 9.82
CA VAL A 122 -1.20 11.63 9.22
C VAL A 122 -0.24 12.75 8.81
N ASP A 123 1.05 12.46 8.84
CA ASP A 123 2.08 13.34 8.29
C ASP A 123 2.30 13.03 6.80
N TRP A 124 1.70 13.82 5.92
CA TRP A 124 1.79 13.65 4.47
C TRP A 124 3.21 13.85 3.92
N ASN A 125 4.09 14.54 4.65
CA ASN A 125 5.50 14.71 4.27
C ASN A 125 6.29 13.40 4.41
N LYS A 126 5.76 12.45 5.20
CA LYS A 126 6.35 11.13 5.42
C LYS A 126 5.61 10.02 4.66
N TYR A 127 4.77 10.38 3.69
CA TYR A 127 4.08 9.40 2.86
C TYR A 127 5.08 8.47 2.15
N ARG A 128 4.75 7.16 2.10
CA ARG A 128 5.58 6.14 1.45
C ARG A 128 4.77 5.33 0.45
N PHE A 129 5.41 5.00 -0.65
CA PHE A 129 4.92 4.00 -1.60
C PHE A 129 5.84 2.78 -1.56
N THR A 130 5.27 1.58 -1.51
CA THR A 130 6.08 0.34 -1.28
C THR A 130 7.10 0.02 -2.36
N LEU A 131 7.03 0.67 -3.54
CA LEU A 131 8.06 0.62 -4.59
C LEU A 131 8.89 1.90 -4.69
N ASP A 132 8.82 2.81 -3.72
CA ASP A 132 9.75 3.96 -3.73
C ASP A 132 11.21 3.49 -3.52
N GLU A 133 12.16 4.34 -3.91
CA GLU A 133 13.58 4.02 -3.87
C GLU A 133 14.05 3.59 -2.47
N GLY A 134 13.62 4.29 -1.43
CA GLY A 134 14.01 3.97 -0.06
C GLY A 134 13.44 2.64 0.44
N CYS A 135 12.20 2.30 0.07
CA CYS A 135 11.61 0.99 0.37
C CYS A 135 12.32 -0.13 -0.40
N ASN A 136 12.63 0.10 -1.68
CA ASN A 136 13.37 -0.86 -2.50
C ASN A 136 14.75 -1.16 -1.90
N ASP A 137 15.50 -0.13 -1.51
CA ASP A 137 16.81 -0.29 -0.87
C ASP A 137 16.73 -1.04 0.47
N ALA A 138 15.69 -0.73 1.27
CA ALA A 138 15.47 -1.40 2.54
C ALA A 138 15.18 -2.89 2.35
N VAL A 139 14.36 -3.26 1.35
CA VAL A 139 14.06 -4.66 1.00
C VAL A 139 15.33 -5.40 0.59
N ILE A 140 16.15 -4.81 -0.29
CA ILE A 140 17.41 -5.43 -0.74
C ILE A 140 18.35 -5.63 0.45
N LYS A 141 18.53 -4.60 1.30
CA LYS A 141 19.38 -4.69 2.49
C LYS A 141 18.88 -5.77 3.46
N ALA A 142 17.59 -5.80 3.73
CA ALA A 142 16.98 -6.81 4.60
C ALA A 142 17.19 -8.23 4.06
N PHE A 143 16.98 -8.44 2.76
CA PHE A 143 17.19 -9.74 2.11
C PHE A 143 18.65 -10.21 2.25
N VAL A 144 19.60 -9.34 1.93
CA VAL A 144 21.04 -9.64 2.03
C VAL A 144 21.44 -9.96 3.47
N GLU A 145 20.93 -9.18 4.45
CA GLU A 145 21.26 -9.40 5.85
C GLU A 145 20.65 -10.72 6.40
N LEU A 146 19.43 -11.04 6.03
CA LEU A 146 18.80 -12.33 6.38
C LEU A 146 19.59 -13.51 5.80
N HIS A 147 20.08 -13.39 4.58
CA HIS A 147 20.94 -14.41 3.97
C HIS A 147 22.26 -14.55 4.73
N ARG A 148 22.94 -13.45 5.05
CA ARG A 148 24.20 -13.45 5.82
C ARG A 148 24.03 -14.10 7.20
N ARG A 149 22.87 -13.91 7.82
CA ARG A 149 22.52 -14.53 9.12
C ARG A 149 22.01 -15.96 9.01
N ASN A 150 22.05 -16.59 7.83
CA ASN A 150 21.51 -17.92 7.58
C ASN A 150 20.03 -18.09 7.97
N LYS A 151 19.23 -17.02 7.85
CA LYS A 151 17.78 -17.05 8.13
C LYS A 151 16.95 -17.39 6.91
N ILE A 152 17.50 -17.23 5.73
CA ILE A 152 16.92 -17.62 4.44
C ILE A 152 17.91 -18.43 3.63
N TYR A 153 17.38 -19.36 2.83
CA TYR A 153 18.15 -20.20 1.93
C TYR A 153 17.36 -20.50 0.65
N ARG A 154 18.04 -20.89 -0.41
CA ARG A 154 17.41 -21.33 -1.65
C ARG A 154 17.05 -22.82 -1.55
N GLY A 155 15.79 -23.17 -1.78
CA GLY A 155 15.30 -24.53 -1.76
C GLY A 155 14.22 -24.77 -2.81
N TYR A 156 13.88 -26.05 -3.06
CA TYR A 156 12.75 -26.45 -3.90
C TYR A 156 11.55 -26.78 -3.02
N ARG A 157 10.38 -26.33 -3.43
CA ARG A 157 9.11 -26.61 -2.75
C ARG A 157 8.00 -26.79 -3.79
N LEU A 158 7.06 -27.70 -3.50
CA LEU A 158 5.81 -27.77 -4.26
C LEU A 158 4.99 -26.50 -4.01
N VAL A 159 4.47 -25.94 -5.08
CA VAL A 159 3.63 -24.73 -5.05
C VAL A 159 2.39 -24.97 -5.92
N ASN A 160 1.28 -24.31 -5.58
CA ASN A 160 0.15 -24.20 -6.47
C ASN A 160 0.53 -23.23 -7.58
N TRP A 161 0.41 -23.65 -8.83
CA TRP A 161 0.80 -22.86 -10.00
C TRP A 161 -0.40 -22.61 -10.89
N ASP A 162 -0.66 -21.33 -11.17
CA ASP A 162 -1.66 -20.92 -12.17
C ASP A 162 -0.99 -20.77 -13.54
N PRO A 163 -1.31 -21.65 -14.53
CA PRO A 163 -0.70 -21.61 -15.85
C PRO A 163 -1.20 -20.42 -16.71
N SER A 164 -2.35 -19.84 -16.37
CA SER A 164 -2.90 -18.67 -17.07
C SER A 164 -2.19 -17.39 -16.64
N LEU A 165 -2.08 -17.17 -15.35
CA LEU A 165 -1.38 -16.02 -14.76
C LEU A 165 0.14 -16.21 -14.76
N LYS A 166 0.61 -17.46 -14.94
CA LYS A 166 2.03 -17.87 -14.88
C LYS A 166 2.71 -17.44 -13.57
N THR A 167 2.03 -17.69 -12.46
CA THR A 167 2.50 -17.38 -11.11
C THR A 167 2.11 -18.46 -10.10
N ALA A 168 2.85 -18.52 -9.00
CA ALA A 168 2.42 -19.26 -7.83
C ALA A 168 1.27 -18.52 -7.13
N VAL A 169 0.30 -19.29 -6.63
CA VAL A 169 -0.84 -18.78 -5.85
C VAL A 169 -0.82 -19.38 -4.45
N SER A 170 -1.39 -18.67 -3.50
CA SER A 170 -1.45 -19.13 -2.11
C SER A 170 -2.45 -20.29 -1.95
N ASP A 171 -2.28 -21.09 -0.91
CA ASP A 171 -3.20 -22.18 -0.60
C ASP A 171 -4.63 -21.70 -0.33
N LEU A 172 -4.79 -20.44 0.12
CA LEU A 172 -6.08 -19.81 0.38
C LEU A 172 -6.85 -19.45 -0.91
N GLU A 173 -6.15 -19.33 -2.03
CA GLU A 173 -6.72 -18.99 -3.34
C GLU A 173 -7.08 -20.24 -4.16
N VAL A 174 -6.77 -21.43 -3.65
CA VAL A 174 -7.01 -22.70 -4.35
C VAL A 174 -8.29 -23.33 -3.86
N VAL A 175 -9.23 -23.56 -4.77
CA VAL A 175 -10.45 -24.33 -4.51
C VAL A 175 -10.25 -25.75 -5.05
N ARG A 176 -10.30 -26.74 -4.16
CA ARG A 176 -10.24 -28.15 -4.55
C ARG A 176 -11.62 -28.60 -5.05
N GLN A 177 -11.65 -29.16 -6.23
CA GLN A 177 -12.85 -29.75 -6.82
C GLN A 177 -12.57 -31.24 -7.14
N GLU A 178 -13.49 -32.09 -6.74
CA GLU A 178 -13.51 -33.49 -7.22
C GLU A 178 -14.00 -33.50 -8.67
N LYS A 179 -13.30 -34.23 -9.55
CA LYS A 179 -13.67 -34.38 -10.95
C LYS A 179 -14.46 -35.69 -11.12
#